data_ad65e77981146ddbce83b2da6653fbd0
#
_entry.id   ad65e77981146ddbce83b2da6653fbd0
#
_cell.length_a   1.000
_cell.length_b   1.000
_cell.length_c   1.000
_cell.angle_alpha   90.00
_cell.angle_beta   90.00
_cell.angle_gamma   90.00
#
_symmetry.space_group_name_H-M   'P 1'
#
loop_
_entity.id
_entity.type
_entity.pdbx_description
1 polymer ?
#
loop_
_entity_poly.entity_id
_entity_poly.type
_entity_poly.pdbx_seq_one_letter_code
_entity_poly.pdbx_strand_id
1 'polypeptide(L)'
;MVALNDLMAIGAILAFQEAGLRVPQDVAVVGFDDIPEATLIRPMLTTIAQDSTDIGRKLAECLFRRIDNPALPRAWLSGEAKLIVRDSA
;
A
#
# COMPACT_ATOMS: atom_id res chain seq x y z
N MET A 1 -0.33 3.82 -14.05
CA MET A 1 0.18 4.69 -12.97
C MET A 1 0.30 3.92 -11.67
N VAL A 2 1.39 4.07 -10.97
CA VAL A 2 1.59 3.50 -9.63
C VAL A 2 1.70 4.66 -8.64
N ALA A 3 0.80 4.72 -7.67
CA ALA A 3 0.81 5.73 -6.62
C ALA A 3 1.55 5.22 -5.39
N LEU A 4 2.08 6.13 -4.57
CA LEU A 4 2.82 5.78 -3.35
C LEU A 4 1.93 5.14 -2.28
N ASN A 5 0.63 5.45 -2.27
CA ASN A 5 -0.34 4.86 -1.37
C ASN A 5 -1.75 4.92 -1.97
N ASP A 6 -2.70 4.29 -1.30
CA ASP A 6 -4.07 4.19 -1.78
C ASP A 6 -4.80 5.53 -1.80
N LEU A 7 -4.55 6.42 -0.83
CA LEU A 7 -5.20 7.74 -0.82
C LEU A 7 -4.80 8.56 -2.05
N MET A 8 -3.53 8.54 -2.41
CA MET A 8 -3.04 9.19 -3.63
C MET A 8 -3.61 8.53 -4.88
N ALA A 9 -3.70 7.20 -4.90
CA ALA A 9 -4.30 6.47 -6.01
C ALA A 9 -5.77 6.84 -6.21
N ILE A 10 -6.54 6.91 -5.13
CA ILE A 10 -7.95 7.31 -5.16
C ILE A 10 -8.09 8.74 -5.69
N GLY A 11 -7.27 9.66 -5.20
CA GLY A 11 -7.25 11.04 -5.69
C GLY A 11 -6.95 11.11 -7.20
N ALA A 12 -6.00 10.31 -7.67
CA ALA A 12 -5.68 10.23 -9.09
C ALA A 12 -6.84 9.68 -9.92
N ILE A 13 -7.51 8.63 -9.46
CA ILE A 13 -8.69 8.06 -10.14
C ILE A 13 -9.78 9.12 -10.29
N LEU A 14 -10.08 9.85 -9.21
CA LEU A 14 -11.09 10.91 -9.24
C LEU A 14 -10.71 12.01 -10.24
N ALA A 15 -9.45 12.43 -10.25
CA ALA A 15 -8.97 13.44 -11.18
C ALA A 15 -9.06 12.98 -12.65
N PHE A 16 -8.70 11.72 -12.93
CA PHE A 16 -8.81 11.16 -14.27
C PHE A 16 -10.27 11.10 -14.73
N GLN A 17 -11.18 10.67 -13.85
CA GLN A 17 -12.60 10.61 -14.16
C GLN A 17 -13.18 12.00 -14.42
N GLU A 18 -12.80 13.01 -13.65
CA GLU A 18 -13.20 14.40 -13.89
C GLU A 18 -12.70 14.92 -15.23
N ALA A 19 -11.53 14.45 -15.68
CA ALA A 19 -10.97 14.79 -16.98
C ALA A 19 -11.57 13.98 -18.13
N GLY A 20 -12.53 13.11 -17.85
CA GLY A 20 -13.16 12.27 -18.87
C GLY A 20 -12.37 11.02 -19.25
N LEU A 21 -11.33 10.67 -18.50
CA LEU A 21 -10.55 9.47 -18.72
C LEU A 21 -11.16 8.28 -17.95
N ARG A 22 -11.14 7.13 -18.59
CA ARG A 22 -11.67 5.90 -18.01
C ARG A 22 -10.55 5.14 -17.30
N VAL A 23 -10.86 4.62 -16.12
CA VAL A 23 -9.96 3.74 -15.37
C VAL A 23 -10.57 2.34 -15.31
N PRO A 24 -9.93 1.29 -15.78
CA PRO A 24 -8.54 1.18 -16.26
C PRO A 24 -8.35 1.38 -17.76
N GLN A 25 -9.41 1.61 -18.56
CA GLN A 25 -9.33 1.53 -20.02
C GLN A 25 -8.36 2.53 -20.64
N ASP A 26 -8.36 3.78 -20.15
CA ASP A 26 -7.47 4.83 -20.64
C ASP A 26 -6.20 4.94 -19.78
N VAL A 27 -6.32 4.70 -18.47
CA VAL A 27 -5.21 4.71 -17.54
C VAL A 27 -5.47 3.71 -16.42
N ALA A 28 -4.54 2.79 -16.20
CA ALA A 28 -4.58 1.88 -15.07
C ALA A 28 -3.93 2.52 -13.84
N VAL A 29 -4.49 2.28 -12.66
CA VAL A 29 -3.99 2.85 -11.41
C VAL A 29 -3.80 1.76 -10.38
N VAL A 30 -2.64 1.76 -9.72
CA VAL A 30 -2.28 0.84 -8.64
C VAL A 30 -1.88 1.66 -7.42
N GLY A 31 -2.39 1.28 -6.26
CA GLY A 31 -2.06 1.88 -4.98
C GLY A 31 -1.10 1.03 -4.15
N PHE A 32 -0.99 1.37 -2.87
CA PHE A 32 -0.20 0.66 -1.88
C PHE A 32 -0.86 0.84 -0.51
N ASP A 33 -1.02 -0.20 0.25
CA ASP A 33 -1.50 -0.36 1.63
C ASP A 33 -2.75 -1.22 1.78
N ASP A 34 -3.63 -1.26 0.80
CA ASP A 34 -4.94 -1.95 0.87
C ASP A 34 -5.82 -1.40 2.01
N ILE A 35 -6.06 -0.10 2.00
CA ILE A 35 -6.97 0.54 2.95
C ILE A 35 -8.42 0.13 2.67
N PRO A 36 -9.34 0.25 3.66
CA PRO A 36 -10.75 -0.11 3.46
C PRO A 36 -11.39 0.60 2.27
N GLU A 37 -11.04 1.85 2.02
CA GLU A 37 -11.57 2.67 0.93
C GLU A 37 -11.26 2.10 -0.46
N ALA A 38 -10.24 1.25 -0.59
CA ALA A 38 -9.90 0.62 -1.86
C ALA A 38 -11.04 -0.19 -2.46
N THR A 39 -11.94 -0.73 -1.63
CA THR A 39 -13.12 -1.47 -2.05
C THR A 39 -14.40 -0.65 -2.08
N LEU A 40 -14.37 0.58 -1.60
CA LEU A 40 -15.54 1.47 -1.53
C LEU A 40 -15.68 2.37 -2.76
N ILE A 41 -14.61 2.54 -3.52
CA ILE A 41 -14.62 3.34 -4.75
C ILE A 41 -14.94 2.50 -5.98
N ARG A 42 -15.26 3.17 -7.09
CA ARG A 42 -15.46 2.54 -8.40
C ARG A 42 -14.62 3.26 -9.47
N PRO A 43 -13.74 2.54 -10.17
CA PRO A 43 -13.44 1.12 -10.01
C PRO A 43 -12.76 0.83 -8.67
N MET A 44 -12.92 -0.41 -8.17
CA MET A 44 -12.21 -0.83 -6.96
C MET A 44 -10.71 -0.83 -7.21
N LEU A 45 -9.94 -0.39 -6.22
CA LEU A 45 -8.51 -0.14 -6.38
C LEU A 45 -7.67 -1.42 -6.29
N THR A 46 -6.95 -1.71 -7.34
CA THR A 46 -5.83 -2.66 -7.32
C THR A 46 -4.70 -2.05 -6.48
N THR A 47 -4.18 -2.82 -5.52
CA THR A 47 -3.21 -2.31 -4.57
C THR A 47 -2.27 -3.40 -4.10
N ILE A 48 -1.26 -3.01 -3.35
CA ILE A 48 -0.34 -3.94 -2.69
C ILE A 48 -0.66 -3.95 -1.20
N ALA A 49 -0.96 -5.14 -0.67
CA ALA A 49 -1.28 -5.34 0.73
C ALA A 49 -0.07 -5.81 1.51
N GLN A 50 0.12 -5.26 2.70
CA GLN A 50 1.08 -5.72 3.70
C GLN A 50 0.37 -5.88 5.03
N ASP A 51 0.80 -6.85 5.85
CA ASP A 51 0.35 -6.96 7.23
C ASP A 51 1.08 -5.93 8.10
N SER A 52 0.52 -4.73 8.15
CA SER A 52 1.12 -3.61 8.89
C SER A 52 1.23 -3.89 10.39
N THR A 53 0.29 -4.64 10.96
CA THR A 53 0.31 -5.02 12.38
C THR A 53 1.48 -5.95 12.67
N ASP A 54 1.70 -6.95 11.84
CA ASP A 54 2.81 -7.89 11.98
C ASP A 54 4.17 -7.19 11.79
N ILE A 55 4.27 -6.33 10.78
CA ILE A 55 5.48 -5.54 10.53
C ILE A 55 5.77 -4.62 11.73
N GLY A 56 4.76 -3.94 12.23
CA GLY A 56 4.89 -3.06 13.40
C GLY A 56 5.35 -3.81 14.65
N ARG A 57 4.80 -5.00 14.88
CA ARG A 57 5.22 -5.88 16.00
C ARG A 57 6.68 -6.27 15.86
N LYS A 58 7.12 -6.73 14.70
CA LYS A 58 8.51 -7.12 14.44
C LYS A 58 9.47 -5.96 14.64
N LEU A 59 9.10 -4.77 14.18
CA LEU A 59 9.90 -3.56 14.38
C LEU A 59 10.02 -3.20 15.86
N ALA A 60 8.92 -3.25 16.61
CA ALA A 60 8.93 -2.97 18.04
C ALA A 60 9.80 -3.98 18.81
N GLU A 61 9.66 -5.26 18.51
CA GLU A 61 10.49 -6.31 19.12
C GLU A 61 11.98 -6.08 18.83
N CYS A 62 12.31 -5.72 17.60
CA CYS A 62 13.69 -5.40 17.23
C CYS A 62 14.23 -4.19 18.00
N LEU A 63 13.41 -3.16 18.16
CA LEU A 63 13.77 -1.97 18.93
C LEU A 63 14.02 -2.31 20.41
N PHE A 64 13.13 -3.08 21.03
CA PHE A 64 13.31 -3.50 22.43
C PHE A 64 14.61 -4.30 22.65
N ARG A 65 14.93 -5.23 21.75
CA ARG A 65 16.20 -5.95 21.81
C ARG A 65 17.40 -5.00 21.73
N ARG A 66 17.33 -3.99 20.87
CA ARG A 66 18.40 -3.02 20.68
C ARG A 66 18.52 -2.06 21.87
N ILE A 67 17.45 -1.73 22.52
CA ILE A 67 17.47 -0.95 23.78
C ILE A 67 18.18 -1.75 24.86
N ASP A 68 17.89 -3.04 25.00
CA ASP A 68 18.51 -3.92 25.98
C ASP A 68 20.00 -4.19 25.66
N ASN A 69 20.36 -4.24 24.39
CA ASN A 69 21.74 -4.46 23.94
C ASN A 69 22.07 -3.56 22.73
N PRO A 70 22.53 -2.31 22.96
CA PRO A 70 22.88 -1.40 21.87
C PRO A 70 24.01 -1.88 20.95
N ALA A 71 24.78 -2.87 21.38
CA ALA A 71 25.88 -3.43 20.59
C ALA A 71 25.44 -4.46 19.53
N LEU A 72 24.14 -4.79 19.46
CA LEU A 72 23.63 -5.69 18.44
C LEU A 72 23.92 -5.16 17.04
N PRO A 73 24.28 -6.04 16.08
CA PRO A 73 24.52 -5.62 14.71
C PRO A 73 23.22 -5.12 14.05
N ARG A 74 23.35 -4.38 12.94
CA ARG A 74 22.20 -3.99 12.15
C ARG A 74 21.39 -5.22 11.73
N ALA A 75 20.09 -5.10 11.81
CA ALA A 75 19.16 -6.11 11.34
C ALA A 75 18.35 -5.57 10.15
N TRP A 76 18.07 -6.45 9.20
CA TRP A 76 17.15 -6.19 8.11
C TRP A 76 15.88 -6.99 8.37
N LEU A 77 14.74 -6.28 8.38
CA LEU A 77 13.44 -6.90 8.50
C LEU A 77 12.71 -6.77 7.17
N SER A 78 12.22 -7.89 6.67
CA SER A 78 11.39 -7.91 5.48
C SER A 78 10.01 -8.45 5.82
N GLY A 79 9.00 -7.86 5.20
CA GLY A 79 7.63 -8.35 5.25
C GLY A 79 7.20 -8.83 3.87
N GLU A 80 6.17 -9.67 3.83
CA GLU A 80 5.55 -10.07 2.58
C GLU A 80 4.61 -8.99 2.07
N ALA A 81 4.65 -8.72 0.78
CA ALA A 81 3.72 -7.85 0.08
C ALA A 81 2.97 -8.66 -0.97
N LYS A 82 1.66 -8.45 -1.06
CA LYS A 82 0.80 -9.15 -2.02
C LYS A 82 0.11 -8.16 -2.93
N LEU A 83 0.14 -8.44 -4.22
CA LEU A 83 -0.67 -7.69 -5.18
C LEU A 83 -2.13 -8.16 -5.09
N ILE A 84 -3.02 -7.24 -4.80
CA ILE A 84 -4.47 -7.45 -4.76
C ILE A 84 -5.04 -6.85 -6.04
N VAL A 85 -5.34 -7.71 -7.00
CA VAL A 85 -5.89 -7.28 -8.28
C VAL A 85 -7.38 -7.04 -8.14
N ARG A 86 -7.81 -5.82 -8.48
CA ARG A 86 -9.22 -5.41 -8.54
C ARG A 86 -9.51 -4.82 -9.91
N ASP A 87 -10.30 -3.75 -9.97
CA ASP A 87 -10.83 -3.25 -11.24
C ASP A 87 -9.99 -2.11 -11.85
N SER A 88 -9.18 -1.41 -11.05
CA SER A 88 -8.43 -0.22 -11.50
C SER A 88 -7.18 -0.53 -12.33
N ALA A 89 -6.81 -1.77 -12.33
CA ALA A 89 -5.65 -2.24 -13.10
C ALA A 89 -5.75 -3.74 -13.39
#